data_cd0764dae859d39e8923b6df7a131f28
#
_entry.id   cd0764dae859d39e8923b6df7a131f28
#
_cell.length_a   1.000
_cell.length_b   1.000
_cell.length_c   1.000
_cell.angle_alpha   90.00
_cell.angle_beta   90.00
_cell.angle_gamma   90.00
#
_symmetry.space_group_name_H-M   'P 1'
#
loop_
_entity.id
_entity.type
_entity.pdbx_description
1 polymer ?
#
loop_
_entity_poly.entity_id
_entity_poly.type
_entity_poly.pdbx_seq_one_letter_code
_entity_poly.pdbx_strand_id
1 'polypeptide(L)'
;MKMDIILSKWCLAILFAFGILACTDGGDANELPKEPEGTGETQDEKIPAFPGAEGHGRYTTGGRGGDVYIVTSLEDKLQNGTLRYGIEKLSGKRTIIFQVSGTIHLNGDLKIKNGDLTIAGQTAPGDGICLAGYPVFLEADNVIVRFMRFRMGNKEDVSADGADAFGGRYHKNIMIDHCSMSWCTDECVSFYQNENFTLQWCLISESLRLGGHTKGPHGYGGIWGGMKASFHHNLLAHHDSRNPRLGPGVNSTKENEIVDMRNNVIYNWCGNSCYGGEAMPCKYCE
;
A
#
# COMPACT_ATOMS: atom_id res chain seq x y z
N MET A 1 -50.55 17.63 -13.33
CA MET A 1 -50.40 16.59 -14.35
C MET A 1 -49.60 15.49 -13.68
N LYS A 2 -50.27 14.44 -13.17
CA LYS A 2 -49.66 13.30 -12.50
C LYS A 2 -49.24 12.27 -13.55
N MET A 3 -48.04 11.78 -13.51
CA MET A 3 -47.60 10.64 -14.31
C MET A 3 -47.38 9.45 -13.38
N ASP A 4 -48.23 8.46 -13.51
CA ASP A 4 -48.17 7.18 -12.81
C ASP A 4 -47.16 6.28 -13.53
N ILE A 5 -46.19 5.76 -12.80
CA ILE A 5 -45.25 4.77 -13.29
C ILE A 5 -45.73 3.38 -12.86
N ILE A 6 -46.07 2.58 -13.87
CA ILE A 6 -46.50 1.19 -13.74
C ILE A 6 -45.27 0.30 -13.53
N LEU A 7 -45.17 -0.36 -12.36
CA LEU A 7 -44.24 -1.47 -12.11
C LEU A 7 -44.78 -2.74 -12.74
N SER A 8 -44.09 -3.31 -13.71
CA SER A 8 -44.36 -4.68 -14.16
C SER A 8 -43.37 -5.65 -13.52
N LYS A 9 -43.95 -6.56 -12.75
CA LYS A 9 -43.28 -7.71 -12.16
C LYS A 9 -43.15 -8.83 -13.20
N TRP A 10 -41.91 -9.27 -13.49
CA TRP A 10 -41.67 -10.58 -14.09
C TRP A 10 -40.63 -11.31 -13.27
N CYS A 11 -41.11 -12.26 -12.43
CA CYS A 11 -40.28 -13.31 -11.85
C CYS A 11 -40.14 -14.43 -12.90
N LEU A 12 -38.93 -14.71 -13.35
CA LEU A 12 -38.65 -15.92 -14.12
C LEU A 12 -37.92 -16.89 -13.20
N ALA A 13 -38.65 -17.94 -12.78
CA ALA A 13 -38.09 -19.08 -12.08
C ALA A 13 -37.54 -20.06 -13.11
N ILE A 14 -36.22 -20.30 -13.11
CA ILE A 14 -35.60 -21.37 -13.90
C ILE A 14 -35.38 -22.56 -12.96
N LEU A 15 -36.21 -23.59 -13.14
CA LEU A 15 -36.01 -24.91 -12.56
C LEU A 15 -34.98 -25.70 -13.38
N PHE A 16 -33.85 -26.04 -12.80
CA PHE A 16 -32.93 -27.04 -13.35
C PHE A 16 -33.32 -28.40 -12.80
N ALA A 17 -33.87 -29.27 -13.67
CA ALA A 17 -34.06 -30.67 -13.40
C ALA A 17 -32.75 -31.43 -13.65
N PHE A 18 -32.13 -31.98 -12.60
CA PHE A 18 -31.06 -32.95 -12.71
C PHE A 18 -31.64 -34.33 -12.98
N GLY A 19 -31.44 -34.86 -14.17
CA GLY A 19 -31.70 -36.25 -14.51
C GLY A 19 -30.64 -37.17 -13.90
N ILE A 20 -31.04 -38.07 -13.02
CA ILE A 20 -30.18 -39.13 -12.51
C ILE A 20 -30.29 -40.33 -13.51
N LEU A 21 -29.21 -40.60 -14.24
CA LEU A 21 -29.05 -41.86 -14.96
C LEU A 21 -28.43 -42.86 -13.98
N ALA A 22 -29.22 -43.85 -13.57
CA ALA A 22 -28.75 -45.01 -12.85
C ALA A 22 -28.29 -46.05 -13.86
N CYS A 23 -26.98 -46.35 -13.90
CA CYS A 23 -26.48 -47.59 -14.49
C CYS A 23 -26.26 -48.58 -13.35
N THR A 24 -27.06 -49.66 -13.38
CA THR A 24 -26.83 -50.84 -12.57
C THR A 24 -25.95 -51.79 -13.33
N ASP A 25 -24.75 -52.07 -12.83
CA ASP A 25 -24.03 -53.32 -13.12
C ASP A 25 -23.38 -53.82 -11.84
N GLY A 26 -23.69 -55.09 -11.53
CA GLY A 26 -23.28 -55.75 -10.32
C GLY A 26 -21.82 -56.18 -10.37
N GLY A 27 -21.13 -55.95 -9.29
CA GLY A 27 -19.76 -56.43 -9.05
C GLY A 27 -19.39 -56.25 -7.59
N ASP A 28 -18.98 -57.31 -6.99
CA ASP A 28 -18.67 -57.66 -5.62
C ASP A 28 -18.27 -56.57 -4.64
N ALA A 29 -18.91 -56.64 -3.47
CA ALA A 29 -18.53 -55.90 -2.26
C ALA A 29 -17.19 -56.40 -1.68
N ASN A 30 -16.34 -55.49 -1.38
CA ASN A 30 -15.32 -55.40 -0.33
C ASN A 30 -13.95 -54.93 -0.89
N GLU A 31 -13.79 -53.64 -0.87
CA GLU A 31 -12.56 -52.92 -0.44
C GLU A 31 -12.80 -51.43 -0.66
N LEU A 32 -13.03 -50.71 0.46
CA LEU A 32 -12.92 -49.26 0.45
C LEU A 32 -11.49 -48.92 0.09
N PRO A 33 -11.25 -48.02 -0.89
CA PRO A 33 -9.91 -47.51 -1.13
C PRO A 33 -9.40 -46.88 0.15
N LYS A 34 -8.31 -47.38 0.69
CA LYS A 34 -7.56 -46.66 1.74
C LYS A 34 -7.19 -45.32 1.18
N GLU A 35 -7.65 -44.25 1.84
CA GLU A 35 -7.09 -42.91 1.61
C GLU A 35 -5.57 -42.99 1.70
N PRO A 36 -4.82 -42.39 0.77
CA PRO A 36 -3.39 -42.31 0.92
C PRO A 36 -3.11 -41.59 2.23
N GLU A 37 -2.38 -42.22 3.13
CA GLU A 37 -1.79 -41.57 4.29
C GLU A 37 -0.92 -40.44 3.79
N GLY A 38 -1.50 -39.24 3.72
CA GLY A 38 -0.79 -38.04 3.45
C GLY A 38 0.20 -37.84 4.59
N THR A 39 1.48 -37.95 4.28
CA THR A 39 2.55 -37.41 5.11
C THR A 39 2.33 -35.89 5.12
N GLY A 40 1.46 -35.46 6.02
CA GLY A 40 1.15 -34.06 6.22
C GLY A 40 2.31 -33.37 6.90
N GLU A 41 3.31 -32.96 6.14
CA GLU A 41 4.01 -31.74 6.49
C GLU A 41 2.97 -30.63 6.36
N THR A 42 2.38 -30.22 7.46
CA THR A 42 1.63 -28.98 7.55
C THR A 42 2.60 -27.84 7.25
N GLN A 43 2.72 -27.48 5.97
CA GLN A 43 3.28 -26.18 5.62
C GLN A 43 2.40 -25.19 6.37
N ASP A 44 2.97 -24.48 7.33
CA ASP A 44 2.32 -23.35 7.98
C ASP A 44 1.85 -22.40 6.89
N GLU A 45 0.55 -22.45 6.58
CA GLU A 45 -0.01 -21.67 5.49
C GLU A 45 0.07 -20.21 5.88
N LYS A 46 1.03 -19.49 5.30
CA LYS A 46 1.27 -18.08 5.62
C LYS A 46 0.03 -17.25 5.31
N ILE A 47 -0.59 -16.71 6.34
CA ILE A 47 -1.80 -15.89 6.21
C ILE A 47 -1.44 -14.54 5.60
N PRO A 48 -2.07 -14.13 4.48
CA PRO A 48 -1.88 -12.81 3.89
C PRO A 48 -2.17 -11.66 4.87
N ALA A 49 -1.60 -10.50 4.62
CA ALA A 49 -1.79 -9.28 5.42
C ALA A 49 -3.29 -8.94 5.58
N PHE A 50 -4.05 -9.08 4.49
CA PHE A 50 -5.50 -8.93 4.40
C PHE A 50 -5.99 -9.59 3.11
N PRO A 51 -7.29 -9.84 2.93
CA PRO A 51 -7.84 -10.30 1.65
C PRO A 51 -7.52 -9.31 0.52
N GLY A 52 -6.86 -9.78 -0.55
CA GLY A 52 -6.39 -8.94 -1.65
C GLY A 52 -4.97 -8.38 -1.48
N ALA A 53 -4.25 -8.76 -0.43
CA ALA A 53 -2.82 -8.46 -0.33
C ALA A 53 -2.03 -9.32 -1.32
N GLU A 54 -1.29 -8.68 -2.23
CA GLU A 54 -0.48 -9.32 -3.27
C GLU A 54 0.98 -8.89 -3.22
N GLY A 55 1.80 -9.45 -4.11
CA GLY A 55 3.21 -9.10 -4.22
C GLY A 55 4.10 -9.63 -3.10
N HIS A 56 5.31 -9.13 -3.04
CA HIS A 56 6.32 -9.64 -2.11
C HIS A 56 6.05 -9.28 -0.64
N GLY A 57 5.35 -8.18 -0.38
CA GLY A 57 4.93 -7.78 0.97
C GLY A 57 3.65 -8.45 1.48
N ARG A 58 3.01 -9.33 0.70
CA ARG A 58 1.69 -9.88 1.01
C ARG A 58 1.55 -10.61 2.34
N TYR A 59 2.65 -11.04 2.92
CA TYR A 59 2.66 -11.76 4.20
C TYR A 59 3.08 -10.88 5.39
N THR A 60 3.16 -9.57 5.20
CA THR A 60 3.38 -8.61 6.29
C THR A 60 2.30 -8.78 7.34
N THR A 61 2.69 -8.93 8.59
CA THR A 61 1.75 -9.16 9.69
C THR A 61 1.27 -7.86 10.34
N GLY A 62 2.09 -6.82 10.28
CA GLY A 62 1.80 -5.55 10.93
C GLY A 62 1.46 -5.73 12.41
N GLY A 63 0.41 -5.10 12.87
CA GLY A 63 -0.07 -5.17 14.25
C GLY A 63 -0.96 -6.38 14.57
N ARG A 64 -1.03 -7.40 13.72
CA ARG A 64 -1.90 -8.56 13.91
C ARG A 64 -1.67 -9.24 15.26
N GLY A 65 -2.74 -9.45 16.02
CA GLY A 65 -2.71 -10.09 17.34
C GLY A 65 -2.18 -9.18 18.46
N GLY A 66 -2.00 -7.90 18.20
CA GLY A 66 -1.61 -6.91 19.18
C GLY A 66 -2.77 -6.02 19.65
N ASP A 67 -2.41 -4.93 20.31
CA ASP A 67 -3.36 -3.98 20.87
C ASP A 67 -4.06 -3.15 19.78
N VAL A 68 -5.26 -2.63 20.09
CA VAL A 68 -5.97 -1.67 19.29
C VAL A 68 -5.82 -0.28 19.92
N TYR A 69 -5.26 0.65 19.15
CA TYR A 69 -5.17 2.06 19.54
C TYR A 69 -6.15 2.90 18.73
N ILE A 70 -6.96 3.71 19.40
CA ILE A 70 -8.02 4.48 18.78
C ILE A 70 -7.63 5.96 18.69
N VAL A 71 -7.59 6.50 17.49
CA VAL A 71 -7.41 7.93 17.24
C VAL A 71 -8.77 8.64 17.36
N THR A 72 -8.84 9.58 18.30
CA THR A 72 -10.05 10.33 18.63
C THR A 72 -9.90 11.84 18.41
N SER A 73 -8.71 12.29 18.00
CA SER A 73 -8.41 13.70 17.74
C SER A 73 -7.60 13.86 16.46
N LEU A 74 -7.86 14.95 15.72
CA LEU A 74 -7.09 15.38 14.56
C LEU A 74 -5.89 16.27 14.92
N GLU A 75 -5.65 16.53 16.20
CA GLU A 75 -4.48 17.28 16.64
C GLU A 75 -3.18 16.48 16.40
N ASP A 76 -2.13 17.19 16.02
CA ASP A 76 -0.79 16.61 15.88
C ASP A 76 0.04 16.90 17.13
N LYS A 77 -0.08 16.06 18.16
CA LYS A 77 0.58 16.16 19.46
C LYS A 77 1.02 14.79 19.98
N LEU A 78 2.00 14.74 20.87
CA LEU A 78 2.36 13.53 21.63
C LEU A 78 1.40 13.33 22.84
N GLN A 79 0.12 13.22 22.56
CA GLN A 79 -0.95 13.06 23.55
C GLN A 79 -1.81 11.85 23.19
N ASN A 80 -2.26 11.10 24.20
CA ASN A 80 -3.16 9.97 23.99
C ASN A 80 -4.42 10.39 23.23
N GLY A 81 -4.84 9.59 22.26
CA GLY A 81 -5.94 9.87 21.35
C GLY A 81 -5.52 10.52 20.02
N THR A 82 -4.26 10.91 19.85
CA THR A 82 -3.74 11.45 18.59
C THR A 82 -2.97 10.41 17.78
N LEU A 83 -2.88 10.60 16.47
CA LEU A 83 -2.14 9.69 15.58
C LEU A 83 -0.63 9.65 15.92
N ARG A 84 -0.01 10.81 16.12
CA ARG A 84 1.41 10.91 16.47
C ARG A 84 1.76 10.11 17.73
N TYR A 85 0.92 10.16 18.75
CA TYR A 85 1.13 9.37 19.96
C TYR A 85 1.10 7.86 19.67
N GLY A 86 0.13 7.38 18.88
CA GLY A 86 0.02 5.98 18.49
C GLY A 86 1.21 5.49 17.65
N ILE A 87 1.82 6.36 16.88
CA ILE A 87 2.98 6.04 16.01
C ILE A 87 4.30 6.15 16.78
N GLU A 88 4.56 7.29 17.42
CA GLU A 88 5.90 7.59 17.95
C GLU A 88 6.08 7.18 19.42
N LYS A 89 5.00 7.17 20.21
CA LYS A 89 5.07 6.89 21.64
C LYS A 89 4.82 5.43 21.97
N LEU A 90 3.89 4.79 21.27
CA LEU A 90 3.58 3.38 21.51
C LEU A 90 4.51 2.47 20.72
N SER A 91 4.79 1.30 21.29
CA SER A 91 5.59 0.24 20.69
C SER A 91 4.92 -1.13 20.87
N GLY A 92 5.48 -2.16 20.23
CA GLY A 92 4.89 -3.50 20.21
C GLY A 92 3.80 -3.63 19.15
N LYS A 93 3.24 -4.83 19.04
CA LYS A 93 2.20 -5.14 18.04
C LYS A 93 0.95 -4.31 18.29
N ARG A 94 0.56 -3.50 17.32
CA ARG A 94 -0.63 -2.66 17.47
C ARG A 94 -1.28 -2.30 16.14
N THR A 95 -2.60 -2.14 16.18
CA THR A 95 -3.41 -1.62 15.07
C THR A 95 -3.99 -0.27 15.46
N ILE A 96 -3.67 0.76 14.68
CA ILE A 96 -4.25 2.10 14.83
C ILE A 96 -5.52 2.16 14.00
N ILE A 97 -6.64 2.49 14.65
CA ILE A 97 -7.94 2.74 14.04
C ILE A 97 -8.41 4.17 14.34
N PHE A 98 -9.41 4.65 13.61
CA PHE A 98 -9.84 6.04 13.69
C PHE A 98 -11.34 6.14 14.02
N GLN A 99 -11.69 6.96 14.99
CA GLN A 99 -13.06 7.39 15.27
C GLN A 99 -13.36 8.80 14.74
N VAL A 100 -12.38 9.45 14.15
CA VAL A 100 -12.46 10.79 13.55
C VAL A 100 -12.09 10.73 12.09
N SER A 101 -12.53 11.71 11.30
CA SER A 101 -12.11 11.92 9.91
C SER A 101 -11.74 13.37 9.68
N GLY A 102 -10.85 13.61 8.73
CA GLY A 102 -10.41 14.96 8.36
C GLY A 102 -8.91 15.04 8.11
N THR A 103 -8.40 16.25 8.16
CA THR A 103 -6.98 16.53 7.95
C THR A 103 -6.26 16.74 9.26
N ILE A 104 -5.22 15.97 9.49
CA ILE A 104 -4.23 16.18 10.55
C ILE A 104 -3.14 17.07 9.95
N HIS A 105 -3.09 18.32 10.38
CA HIS A 105 -2.00 19.22 10.01
C HIS A 105 -0.79 18.93 10.89
N LEU A 106 0.22 18.33 10.29
CA LEU A 106 1.45 17.96 10.99
C LEU A 106 2.21 19.21 11.44
N ASN A 107 2.83 19.15 12.61
CA ASN A 107 3.68 20.18 13.20
C ASN A 107 5.18 19.89 13.04
N GLY A 108 5.51 18.84 12.30
CA GLY A 108 6.85 18.39 11.99
C GLY A 108 6.78 17.03 11.31
N ASP A 109 7.90 16.53 10.82
CA ASP A 109 8.01 15.21 10.22
C ASP A 109 7.34 14.16 11.11
N LEU A 110 6.62 13.24 10.47
CA LEU A 110 6.04 12.10 11.17
C LEU A 110 6.87 10.85 10.87
N LYS A 111 7.49 10.25 11.90
CA LYS A 111 8.42 9.13 11.73
C LYS A 111 7.86 7.85 12.34
N ILE A 112 7.58 6.86 11.51
CA ILE A 112 7.14 5.53 11.92
C ILE A 112 8.39 4.72 12.31
N LYS A 113 8.85 4.86 13.56
CA LYS A 113 10.05 4.18 14.07
C LYS A 113 9.78 2.88 14.82
N ASN A 114 8.55 2.67 15.23
CA ASN A 114 8.13 1.48 15.97
C ASN A 114 7.31 0.59 15.03
N GLY A 115 7.89 -0.51 14.61
CA GLY A 115 7.27 -1.50 13.73
C GLY A 115 6.18 -2.32 14.39
N ASP A 116 5.90 -3.49 13.81
CA ASP A 116 4.77 -4.34 14.20
C ASP A 116 3.45 -3.55 14.25
N LEU A 117 3.24 -2.72 13.23
CA LEU A 117 2.19 -1.71 13.19
C LEU A 117 1.26 -1.89 11.98
N THR A 118 -0.04 -1.77 12.23
CA THR A 118 -1.03 -1.55 11.17
C THR A 118 -1.70 -0.18 11.36
N ILE A 119 -1.67 0.68 10.33
CA ILE A 119 -2.47 1.91 10.28
C ILE A 119 -3.66 1.64 9.36
N ALA A 120 -4.83 1.50 9.96
CA ALA A 120 -6.06 1.10 9.29
C ALA A 120 -6.95 2.31 8.97
N GLY A 121 -6.55 3.12 7.98
CA GLY A 121 -7.26 4.35 7.59
C GLY A 121 -8.70 4.12 7.15
N GLN A 122 -9.04 2.91 6.63
CA GLN A 122 -10.41 2.53 6.25
C GLN A 122 -11.41 2.49 7.41
N THR A 123 -10.94 2.54 8.65
CA THR A 123 -11.82 2.60 9.83
C THR A 123 -12.34 4.01 10.13
N ALA A 124 -11.71 5.01 9.55
CA ALA A 124 -12.15 6.39 9.72
C ALA A 124 -13.53 6.62 9.08
N PRO A 125 -14.42 7.37 9.74
CA PRO A 125 -15.70 7.74 9.15
C PRO A 125 -15.53 8.71 7.98
N GLY A 126 -16.61 8.94 7.21
CA GLY A 126 -16.66 9.94 6.14
C GLY A 126 -15.53 9.81 5.13
N ASP A 127 -14.82 10.89 4.88
CA ASP A 127 -13.77 10.97 3.85
C ASP A 127 -12.41 10.43 4.29
N GLY A 128 -12.30 9.80 5.46
CA GLY A 128 -11.06 9.22 5.95
C GLY A 128 -10.06 10.25 6.49
N ILE A 129 -8.79 9.85 6.58
CA ILE A 129 -7.71 10.65 7.18
C ILE A 129 -6.76 11.18 6.11
N CYS A 130 -6.42 12.46 6.24
CA CYS A 130 -5.38 13.12 5.46
C CYS A 130 -4.27 13.62 6.39
N LEU A 131 -3.01 13.37 6.05
CA LEU A 131 -1.84 13.95 6.69
C LEU A 131 -1.32 15.08 5.81
N ALA A 132 -1.15 16.28 6.34
CA ALA A 132 -0.74 17.43 5.55
C ALA A 132 0.36 18.25 6.24
N GLY A 133 1.20 18.87 5.42
CA GLY A 133 2.13 19.91 5.83
C GLY A 133 3.57 19.48 6.04
N TYR A 134 3.85 18.21 6.29
CA TYR A 134 5.21 17.69 6.47
C TYR A 134 5.39 16.30 5.89
N PRO A 135 6.63 15.88 5.60
CA PRO A 135 6.96 14.53 5.19
C PRO A 135 6.56 13.46 6.20
N VAL A 136 6.24 12.27 5.69
CA VAL A 136 6.04 11.08 6.51
C VAL A 136 7.10 10.05 6.15
N PHE A 137 7.85 9.57 7.16
CA PHE A 137 8.91 8.59 6.96
C PHE A 137 8.57 7.26 7.62
N LEU A 138 8.70 6.17 6.84
CA LEU A 138 8.62 4.81 7.35
C LEU A 138 10.04 4.34 7.67
N GLU A 139 10.34 4.26 8.95
CA GLU A 139 11.67 3.91 9.51
C GLU A 139 11.55 2.67 10.44
N ALA A 140 10.75 1.68 10.05
CA ALA A 140 10.51 0.47 10.83
C ALA A 140 10.16 -0.73 9.97
N ASP A 141 10.38 -1.93 10.49
CA ASP A 141 10.01 -3.20 9.91
C ASP A 141 8.56 -3.58 10.24
N ASN A 142 7.99 -4.45 9.43
CA ASN A 142 6.67 -5.07 9.66
C ASN A 142 5.53 -4.05 9.83
N VAL A 143 5.30 -3.24 8.78
CA VAL A 143 4.32 -2.15 8.79
C VAL A 143 3.30 -2.33 7.66
N ILE A 144 2.04 -2.17 8.00
CA ILE A 144 0.91 -2.09 7.07
C ILE A 144 0.29 -0.70 7.15
N VAL A 145 0.15 -0.01 6.00
CA VAL A 145 -0.52 1.29 5.91
C VAL A 145 -1.61 1.21 4.83
N ARG A 146 -2.84 1.49 5.21
CA ARG A 146 -3.99 1.39 4.30
C ARG A 146 -4.91 2.60 4.37
N PHE A 147 -5.43 3.00 3.19
CA PHE A 147 -6.46 4.03 3.04
C PHE A 147 -6.10 5.38 3.67
N MET A 148 -4.83 5.77 3.62
CA MET A 148 -4.35 7.06 4.10
C MET A 148 -4.10 8.02 2.93
N ARG A 149 -4.28 9.31 3.17
CA ARG A 149 -3.96 10.36 2.22
C ARG A 149 -2.79 11.20 2.77
N PHE A 150 -1.79 11.44 1.92
CA PHE A 150 -0.62 12.25 2.24
C PHE A 150 -0.59 13.46 1.31
N ARG A 151 -0.67 14.65 1.86
CA ARG A 151 -0.71 15.94 1.18
C ARG A 151 0.31 16.88 1.78
N MET A 152 1.59 16.62 1.46
CA MET A 152 2.71 17.32 2.09
C MET A 152 2.59 18.85 1.93
N GLY A 153 2.41 19.33 0.71
CA GLY A 153 2.43 20.76 0.43
C GLY A 153 3.86 21.32 0.46
N ASN A 154 3.98 22.66 0.41
CA ASN A 154 5.25 23.39 0.45
C ASN A 154 5.23 24.49 1.52
N LYS A 155 5.28 24.08 2.77
CA LYS A 155 5.40 25.05 3.87
C LYS A 155 6.76 25.74 3.86
N GLU A 156 6.81 27.01 4.25
CA GLU A 156 8.02 27.82 4.28
C GLU A 156 9.10 27.28 5.24
N ASP A 157 8.70 26.58 6.29
CA ASP A 157 9.57 26.00 7.31
C ASP A 157 10.03 24.57 6.99
N VAL A 158 9.60 24.01 5.85
CA VAL A 158 10.02 22.70 5.35
C VAL A 158 10.98 22.87 4.19
N SER A 159 12.18 22.28 4.29
CA SER A 159 13.08 22.22 3.15
C SER A 159 12.41 21.49 1.98
N ALA A 160 12.39 22.11 0.82
CA ALA A 160 11.87 21.47 -0.39
C ALA A 160 12.79 20.34 -0.90
N ASP A 161 14.06 20.33 -0.47
CA ASP A 161 15.05 19.35 -0.89
C ASP A 161 14.89 18.04 -0.12
N GLY A 162 14.62 16.94 -0.82
CA GLY A 162 14.41 15.63 -0.25
C GLY A 162 13.11 15.48 0.54
N ALA A 163 12.14 16.36 0.30
CA ALA A 163 10.86 16.34 0.99
C ALA A 163 9.83 15.51 0.23
N ASP A 164 9.83 14.21 0.52
CA ASP A 164 8.90 13.22 -0.01
C ASP A 164 7.59 13.25 0.77
N ALA A 165 6.46 13.06 0.08
CA ALA A 165 5.19 13.00 0.80
C ALA A 165 5.11 11.75 1.68
N PHE A 166 5.61 10.61 1.19
CA PHE A 166 5.72 9.37 1.95
C PHE A 166 6.87 8.52 1.43
N GLY A 167 7.81 8.15 2.30
CA GLY A 167 8.98 7.39 1.90
C GLY A 167 9.60 6.55 3.00
N GLY A 168 10.52 5.64 2.62
CA GLY A 168 11.26 4.81 3.55
C GLY A 168 12.27 3.89 2.87
N ARG A 169 13.35 3.56 3.58
CA ARG A 169 14.47 2.75 3.07
C ARG A 169 15.02 1.82 4.14
N TYR A 170 15.64 0.70 3.69
CA TYR A 170 16.38 -0.24 4.55
C TYR A 170 15.54 -1.01 5.57
N HIS A 171 14.23 -1.17 5.28
CA HIS A 171 13.29 -1.87 6.13
C HIS A 171 12.68 -3.07 5.39
N LYS A 172 11.98 -3.92 6.12
CA LYS A 172 11.40 -5.16 5.56
C LYS A 172 9.97 -5.42 6.02
N ASN A 173 9.29 -6.26 5.22
CA ASN A 173 7.91 -6.65 5.47
C ASN A 173 6.99 -5.41 5.53
N ILE A 174 6.81 -4.75 4.40
CA ILE A 174 6.02 -3.53 4.29
C ILE A 174 4.91 -3.72 3.27
N MET A 175 3.70 -3.33 3.64
CA MET A 175 2.53 -3.34 2.78
C MET A 175 1.84 -1.99 2.80
N ILE A 176 1.81 -1.30 1.65
CA ILE A 176 1.11 -0.03 1.46
C ILE A 176 0.00 -0.25 0.44
N ASP A 177 -1.24 0.04 0.84
CA ASP A 177 -2.42 -0.32 0.07
C ASP A 177 -3.50 0.76 0.09
N HIS A 178 -4.07 1.08 -1.08
CA HIS A 178 -5.14 2.05 -1.25
C HIS A 178 -4.84 3.43 -0.62
N CYS A 179 -3.60 3.88 -0.71
CA CYS A 179 -3.18 5.20 -0.24
C CYS A 179 -3.12 6.20 -1.40
N SER A 180 -3.15 7.49 -1.07
CA SER A 180 -2.86 8.53 -2.07
C SER A 180 -1.84 9.53 -1.56
N MET A 181 -0.87 9.86 -2.42
CA MET A 181 0.25 10.75 -2.15
C MET A 181 0.31 11.84 -3.19
N SER A 182 0.34 13.10 -2.74
CA SER A 182 0.39 14.27 -3.63
C SER A 182 1.07 15.46 -2.96
N TRP A 183 1.40 16.45 -3.80
CA TRP A 183 1.90 17.77 -3.38
C TRP A 183 3.26 17.71 -2.67
N CYS A 184 4.09 16.76 -3.05
CA CYS A 184 5.50 16.71 -2.66
C CYS A 184 6.31 17.80 -3.36
N THR A 185 7.44 18.17 -2.81
CA THR A 185 8.39 19.10 -3.44
C THR A 185 9.61 18.42 -4.02
N ASP A 186 9.85 17.15 -3.65
CA ASP A 186 10.81 16.25 -4.30
C ASP A 186 10.05 15.05 -4.87
N GLU A 187 9.94 13.89 -4.21
CA GLU A 187 9.15 12.75 -4.65
C GLU A 187 7.84 12.59 -3.88
N CYS A 188 6.78 12.13 -4.57
CA CYS A 188 5.56 11.81 -3.86
C CYS A 188 5.66 10.51 -3.06
N VAL A 189 6.34 9.48 -3.62
CA VAL A 189 6.49 8.18 -2.98
C VAL A 189 7.84 7.56 -3.32
N SER A 190 8.74 7.46 -2.36
CA SER A 190 10.03 6.81 -2.55
C SER A 190 10.24 5.66 -1.58
N PHE A 191 10.18 4.44 -2.12
CA PHE A 191 10.52 3.22 -1.41
C PHE A 191 11.50 2.39 -2.22
N TYR A 192 12.74 2.29 -1.71
CA TYR A 192 13.79 1.51 -2.33
C TYR A 192 14.73 0.94 -1.26
N GLN A 193 15.52 -0.08 -1.62
CA GLN A 193 16.36 -0.82 -0.68
C GLN A 193 15.60 -1.45 0.50
N ASN A 194 14.31 -1.66 0.35
CA ASN A 194 13.48 -2.42 1.28
C ASN A 194 13.40 -3.89 0.85
N GLU A 195 13.04 -4.78 1.76
CA GLU A 195 12.87 -6.21 1.51
C GLU A 195 11.42 -6.64 1.78
N ASN A 196 10.88 -7.53 0.93
CA ASN A 196 9.49 -7.99 1.03
C ASN A 196 8.51 -6.82 1.11
N PHE A 197 8.56 -5.96 0.10
CA PHE A 197 7.78 -4.73 0.00
C PHE A 197 6.66 -4.86 -1.02
N THR A 198 5.51 -4.25 -0.75
CA THR A 198 4.45 -4.02 -1.74
C THR A 198 3.83 -2.64 -1.60
N LEU A 199 3.70 -1.94 -2.72
CA LEU A 199 2.88 -0.75 -2.93
C LEU A 199 1.81 -1.08 -3.96
N GLN A 200 0.54 -1.12 -3.56
CA GLN A 200 -0.56 -1.51 -4.44
C GLN A 200 -1.76 -0.58 -4.34
N TRP A 201 -2.50 -0.45 -5.47
CA TRP A 201 -3.77 0.28 -5.55
C TRP A 201 -3.67 1.72 -5.04
N CYS A 202 -2.53 2.37 -5.26
CA CYS A 202 -2.26 3.73 -4.81
C CYS A 202 -2.43 4.75 -5.93
N LEU A 203 -2.84 5.96 -5.54
CA LEU A 203 -2.88 7.13 -6.40
C LEU A 203 -1.71 8.06 -6.02
N ILE A 204 -0.81 8.29 -6.95
CA ILE A 204 0.39 9.11 -6.78
C ILE A 204 0.33 10.21 -7.82
N SER A 205 0.09 11.45 -7.40
CA SER A 205 -0.20 12.50 -8.37
C SER A 205 0.18 13.91 -7.91
N GLU A 206 0.31 14.79 -8.88
CA GLU A 206 0.35 16.24 -8.66
C GLU A 206 1.48 16.69 -7.73
N SER A 207 2.70 16.25 -8.01
CA SER A 207 3.89 16.80 -7.38
C SER A 207 4.06 18.29 -7.70
N LEU A 208 4.60 19.06 -6.77
CA LEU A 208 4.74 20.51 -6.89
C LEU A 208 6.02 20.87 -7.66
N ARG A 209 5.92 20.97 -8.97
CA ARG A 209 7.06 21.27 -9.85
C ARG A 209 7.82 22.56 -9.47
N LEU A 210 7.13 23.55 -8.97
CA LEU A 210 7.67 24.83 -8.53
C LEU A 210 7.61 24.96 -7.00
N GLY A 211 7.83 23.85 -6.28
CA GLY A 211 7.75 23.77 -4.83
C GLY A 211 8.89 24.44 -4.05
N GLY A 212 9.87 25.05 -4.73
CA GLY A 212 10.98 25.75 -4.07
C GLY A 212 12.26 24.92 -3.91
N HIS A 213 12.39 23.79 -4.60
CA HIS A 213 13.60 22.96 -4.57
C HIS A 213 14.83 23.72 -5.09
N THR A 214 16.00 23.62 -4.41
CA THR A 214 17.20 24.40 -4.72
C THR A 214 17.79 24.12 -6.11
N LYS A 215 17.54 22.93 -6.67
CA LYS A 215 17.93 22.55 -8.05
C LYS A 215 17.01 23.12 -9.14
N GLY A 216 16.04 23.96 -8.79
CA GLY A 216 15.04 24.51 -9.69
C GLY A 216 13.79 23.64 -9.82
N PRO A 217 13.07 23.69 -10.96
CA PRO A 217 11.85 22.91 -11.15
C PRO A 217 12.05 21.44 -10.82
N HIS A 218 11.24 20.91 -9.91
CA HIS A 218 11.30 19.55 -9.37
C HIS A 218 9.88 18.96 -9.34
N GLY A 219 9.60 18.05 -8.45
CA GLY A 219 8.26 17.48 -8.33
C GLY A 219 8.14 16.18 -9.11
N TYR A 220 8.52 15.10 -8.45
CA TYR A 220 8.66 13.77 -9.06
C TYR A 220 7.69 12.75 -8.49
N GLY A 221 7.46 11.68 -9.25
CA GLY A 221 6.61 10.57 -8.82
C GLY A 221 7.25 9.77 -7.68
N GLY A 222 8.43 9.20 -7.92
CA GLY A 222 9.12 8.45 -6.87
C GLY A 222 10.31 7.62 -7.34
N ILE A 223 11.13 7.18 -6.38
CA ILE A 223 12.17 6.18 -6.58
C ILE A 223 11.68 4.85 -6.03
N TRP A 224 11.60 3.84 -6.90
CA TRP A 224 11.08 2.52 -6.59
C TRP A 224 12.14 1.45 -6.78
N GLY A 225 12.30 0.57 -5.79
CA GLY A 225 13.27 -0.50 -5.85
C GLY A 225 13.25 -1.36 -4.59
N GLY A 226 14.13 -2.34 -4.53
CA GLY A 226 14.34 -3.15 -3.34
C GLY A 226 14.54 -4.64 -3.59
N MET A 227 14.82 -5.36 -2.53
CA MET A 227 15.01 -6.79 -2.52
C MET A 227 13.65 -7.48 -2.36
N LYS A 228 13.09 -8.02 -3.47
CA LYS A 228 11.72 -8.54 -3.50
C LYS A 228 10.70 -7.42 -3.22
N ALA A 229 10.61 -6.46 -4.13
CA ALA A 229 9.68 -5.34 -4.07
C ALA A 229 8.65 -5.42 -5.20
N SER A 230 7.36 -5.27 -4.88
CA SER A 230 6.26 -5.25 -5.85
C SER A 230 5.57 -3.90 -5.85
N PHE A 231 5.35 -3.37 -7.05
CA PHE A 231 4.63 -2.13 -7.29
C PHE A 231 3.57 -2.39 -8.35
N HIS A 232 2.30 -2.45 -7.98
CA HIS A 232 1.27 -2.84 -8.94
C HIS A 232 -0.08 -2.16 -8.70
N HIS A 233 -0.85 -2.04 -9.79
CA HIS A 233 -2.16 -1.41 -9.78
C HIS A 233 -2.15 0.03 -9.25
N ASN A 234 -1.05 0.78 -9.48
CA ASN A 234 -0.93 2.17 -9.08
C ASN A 234 -1.18 3.10 -10.27
N LEU A 235 -1.67 4.29 -9.99
CA LEU A 235 -1.71 5.40 -10.93
C LEU A 235 -0.67 6.45 -10.54
N LEU A 236 0.29 6.72 -11.47
CA LEU A 236 1.20 7.85 -11.38
C LEU A 236 0.76 8.91 -12.40
N ALA A 237 0.47 10.13 -11.95
CA ALA A 237 -0.04 11.15 -12.83
C ALA A 237 0.48 12.56 -12.48
N HIS A 238 0.72 13.37 -13.53
CA HIS A 238 1.05 14.78 -13.38
C HIS A 238 2.34 15.05 -12.60
N HIS A 239 3.40 14.29 -12.90
CA HIS A 239 4.74 14.49 -12.37
C HIS A 239 5.70 14.96 -13.46
N ASP A 240 6.69 15.75 -13.06
CA ASP A 240 7.71 16.22 -14.01
C ASP A 240 8.58 15.06 -14.50
N SER A 241 9.00 14.16 -13.60
CA SER A 241 9.85 13.01 -13.89
C SER A 241 9.68 11.91 -12.83
N ARG A 242 10.50 10.85 -12.90
CA ARG A 242 10.51 9.72 -11.97
C ARG A 242 9.13 9.06 -11.82
N ASN A 243 8.59 8.57 -12.94
CA ASN A 243 7.26 7.92 -12.98
C ASN A 243 7.31 6.38 -13.21
N PRO A 244 7.95 5.61 -12.33
CA PRO A 244 8.96 5.98 -11.34
C PRO A 244 10.39 6.02 -11.94
N ARG A 245 11.39 6.40 -11.12
CA ARG A 245 12.76 5.99 -11.34
C ARG A 245 12.99 4.66 -10.64
N LEU A 246 13.48 3.65 -11.38
CA LEU A 246 13.72 2.32 -10.82
C LEU A 246 15.09 2.22 -10.16
N GLY A 247 15.11 1.63 -8.97
CA GLY A 247 16.30 1.34 -8.18
C GLY A 247 17.02 2.56 -7.62
N PRO A 248 18.05 2.37 -6.78
CA PRO A 248 18.85 3.46 -6.24
C PRO A 248 19.85 4.02 -7.27
N GLY A 249 19.88 3.51 -8.52
CA GLY A 249 20.78 3.94 -9.58
C GLY A 249 22.14 3.25 -9.54
N VAL A 250 23.09 3.84 -10.27
CA VAL A 250 24.42 3.27 -10.60
C VAL A 250 25.30 2.78 -9.44
N ASN A 251 24.93 3.07 -8.21
CA ASN A 251 25.71 2.66 -7.03
C ASN A 251 25.09 1.49 -6.26
N SER A 252 24.03 0.87 -6.75
CA SER A 252 23.46 -0.32 -6.11
C SER A 252 24.34 -1.52 -6.39
N THR A 253 24.89 -2.11 -5.34
CA THR A 253 25.74 -3.31 -5.40
C THR A 253 24.99 -4.58 -5.02
N LYS A 254 23.67 -4.53 -4.87
CA LYS A 254 22.90 -5.66 -4.36
C LYS A 254 22.44 -6.57 -5.49
N GLU A 255 23.12 -7.69 -5.64
CA GLU A 255 22.83 -8.73 -6.62
C GLU A 255 21.42 -9.36 -6.52
N ASN A 256 20.65 -9.04 -5.48
CA ASN A 256 19.36 -9.63 -5.15
C ASN A 256 18.18 -8.67 -5.27
N GLU A 257 18.35 -7.53 -5.94
CA GLU A 257 17.22 -6.66 -6.19
C GLU A 257 16.29 -7.30 -7.22
N ILE A 258 15.04 -7.50 -6.79
CA ILE A 258 13.95 -7.99 -7.63
C ILE A 258 12.82 -6.97 -7.51
N VAL A 259 12.55 -6.28 -8.61
CA VAL A 259 11.44 -5.34 -8.72
C VAL A 259 10.39 -5.93 -9.66
N ASP A 260 9.22 -6.21 -9.10
CA ASP A 260 8.02 -6.60 -9.82
C ASP A 260 7.14 -5.36 -10.01
N MET A 261 7.12 -4.84 -11.24
CA MET A 261 6.34 -3.66 -11.59
C MET A 261 5.31 -4.02 -12.68
N ARG A 262 4.04 -4.12 -12.32
CA ARG A 262 2.97 -4.55 -13.25
C ARG A 262 1.67 -3.81 -13.05
N ASN A 263 0.84 -3.75 -14.08
CA ASN A 263 -0.51 -3.20 -14.04
C ASN A 263 -0.57 -1.76 -13.48
N ASN A 264 0.49 -0.96 -13.65
CA ASN A 264 0.49 0.45 -13.29
C ASN A 264 0.09 1.31 -14.48
N VAL A 265 -0.54 2.43 -14.20
CA VAL A 265 -0.85 3.46 -15.19
C VAL A 265 0.04 4.66 -14.95
N ILE A 266 0.71 5.12 -16.01
CA ILE A 266 1.56 6.32 -15.98
C ILE A 266 0.94 7.33 -16.94
N TYR A 267 0.54 8.49 -16.44
CA TYR A 267 -0.20 9.47 -17.21
C TYR A 267 0.34 10.89 -17.04
N ASN A 268 0.40 11.62 -18.15
CA ASN A 268 0.72 13.05 -18.21
C ASN A 268 2.01 13.44 -17.46
N TRP A 269 3.12 12.81 -17.82
CA TRP A 269 4.46 13.19 -17.38
C TRP A 269 5.06 14.30 -18.27
N CYS A 270 6.01 15.09 -17.74
CA CYS A 270 6.71 16.12 -18.50
C CYS A 270 8.05 15.63 -19.08
N GLY A 271 9.08 15.51 -18.22
CA GLY A 271 10.43 15.19 -18.65
C GLY A 271 10.67 13.71 -18.94
N ASN A 272 10.38 12.84 -17.96
CA ASN A 272 10.58 11.41 -18.09
C ASN A 272 9.39 10.61 -17.54
N SER A 273 9.04 9.54 -18.23
CA SER A 273 8.17 8.50 -17.76
C SER A 273 8.89 7.57 -16.76
N CYS A 274 8.75 6.25 -16.90
CA CYS A 274 9.52 5.26 -16.16
C CYS A 274 10.93 5.14 -16.74
N TYR A 275 11.95 5.13 -15.87
CA TYR A 275 13.35 4.95 -16.26
C TYR A 275 14.20 4.47 -15.08
N GLY A 276 15.47 4.19 -15.31
CA GLY A 276 16.39 3.71 -14.27
C GLY A 276 16.73 2.24 -14.42
N GLY A 277 17.33 1.66 -13.40
CA GLY A 277 17.76 0.26 -13.42
C GLY A 277 19.09 0.00 -14.13
N GLU A 278 19.84 1.03 -14.50
CA GLU A 278 20.97 0.95 -15.43
C GLU A 278 22.16 0.11 -14.92
N ALA A 279 22.30 -0.09 -13.65
CA ALA A 279 23.44 -0.81 -13.06
C ALA A 279 23.02 -2.01 -12.21
N MET A 280 21.79 -2.48 -12.38
CA MET A 280 21.21 -3.49 -11.50
C MET A 280 20.86 -4.76 -12.26
N PRO A 281 21.12 -5.93 -11.68
CA PRO A 281 20.53 -7.17 -12.16
C PRO A 281 19.04 -7.20 -11.83
N CYS A 282 18.28 -6.24 -12.36
CA CYS A 282 16.83 -6.22 -12.21
C CYS A 282 16.21 -7.31 -13.04
N LYS A 283 15.54 -8.23 -12.42
CA LYS A 283 14.59 -9.11 -13.12
C LYS A 283 13.24 -8.41 -13.15
N TYR A 284 12.88 -7.93 -14.33
CA TYR A 284 11.51 -7.47 -14.57
C TYR A 284 10.66 -8.71 -14.85
N CYS A 285 9.61 -8.92 -14.09
CA CYS A 285 8.55 -9.85 -14.46
C CYS A 285 7.53 -9.04 -15.29
N GLU A 286 7.35 -9.44 -16.55
CA GLU A 286 6.31 -8.96 -17.45
C GLU A 286 4.91 -9.38 -16.94
#